data_5ae769e9588f5a1d62d0cbd815e1fc66
#
_entry.id   5ae769e9588f5a1d62d0cbd815e1fc66
#
_cell.length_a   1.000
_cell.length_b   1.000
_cell.length_c   1.000
_cell.angle_alpha   90.00
_cell.angle_beta   90.00
_cell.angle_gamma   90.00
#
_symmetry.space_group_name_H-M   'P 1'
#
loop_
_entity.id
_entity.type
_entity.pdbx_description
1 polymer ?
#
loop_
_entity_poly.entity_id
_entity_poly.type
_entity_poly.pdbx_seq_one_letter_code
_entity_poly.pdbx_strand_id
1 'polypeptide(L)'
;MLKTLSLLFLNVFALSSLGTSARAEIAVKTGEKIAFLGDSITQAGWGDPAGYVKLVMAGLAANGVNAEAVPAGIGGHKSNQMLGRLEHDVLSKKVQWMTLSCGVNDVWHGANGVPLDEADAAAHPVAPAKDGEPDRGNFKKNITAIVDQATAAGVKVVMLTATVIHEKLDNAENARLAPYNDFLRGLAKERQLAVADLNAMFQERIKAANDPNKKLLTSDGVHMNPEGNRVMALGVLQAFGLNEAELKKAQEAWAALPAK
;
A
#
# COMPACT_ATOMS: atom_id res chain seq x y z
N MET A 1 60.26 39.56 47.49
CA MET A 1 60.23 38.77 46.29
C MET A 1 58.80 38.24 46.13
N LEU A 2 57.94 38.96 45.42
CA LEU A 2 56.54 38.56 45.15
C LEU A 2 56.50 37.78 43.82
N LYS A 3 56.00 36.55 43.83
CA LYS A 3 55.75 35.75 42.61
C LYS A 3 54.28 35.95 42.19
N THR A 4 54.07 36.60 41.08
CA THR A 4 52.79 36.78 40.43
C THR A 4 52.39 35.48 39.71
N LEU A 5 51.22 34.93 40.06
CA LEU A 5 50.63 33.73 39.43
C LEU A 5 49.62 34.20 38.38
N SER A 6 49.93 34.04 37.09
CA SER A 6 48.99 34.33 36.01
C SER A 6 48.06 33.14 35.79
N LEU A 7 46.76 33.39 36.01
CA LEU A 7 45.70 32.42 35.64
C LEU A 7 45.33 32.58 34.18
N LEU A 8 45.57 31.53 33.41
CA LEU A 8 45.13 31.43 32.00
C LEU A 8 43.69 30.89 31.99
N PHE A 9 42.74 31.71 31.61
CA PHE A 9 41.36 31.27 31.36
C PHE A 9 41.27 30.63 29.95
N LEU A 10 41.08 29.32 29.90
CA LEU A 10 40.81 28.58 28.68
C LEU A 10 39.31 28.63 28.37
N ASN A 11 38.89 29.46 27.43
CA ASN A 11 37.52 29.48 26.95
C ASN A 11 37.30 28.25 26.01
N VAL A 12 36.59 27.24 26.51
CA VAL A 12 36.11 26.11 25.70
C VAL A 12 34.82 26.55 25.01
N PHE A 13 34.94 26.93 23.75
CA PHE A 13 33.77 27.08 22.86
C PHE A 13 33.18 25.70 22.58
N ALA A 14 32.08 25.34 23.23
CA ALA A 14 31.29 24.19 22.86
C ALA A 14 30.55 24.50 21.56
N LEU A 15 31.05 23.99 20.45
CA LEU A 15 30.27 23.89 19.19
C LEU A 15 29.11 22.91 19.42
N SER A 16 27.94 23.40 19.73
CA SER A 16 26.71 22.64 19.60
C SER A 16 26.43 22.41 18.11
N SER A 17 26.79 21.25 17.59
CA SER A 17 26.31 20.78 16.28
C SER A 17 24.81 20.59 16.36
N LEU A 18 24.06 21.55 15.87
CA LEU A 18 22.65 21.37 15.52
C LEU A 18 22.62 20.31 14.41
N GLY A 19 22.43 19.05 14.82
CA GLY A 19 22.16 17.97 13.91
C GLY A 19 20.85 18.27 13.18
N THR A 20 20.93 18.79 11.96
CA THR A 20 19.80 18.82 11.06
C THR A 20 19.45 17.37 10.79
N SER A 21 18.40 16.87 11.46
CA SER A 21 17.78 15.59 11.07
C SER A 21 17.47 15.69 9.59
N ALA A 22 18.17 14.89 8.77
CA ALA A 22 17.92 14.85 7.35
C ALA A 22 16.43 14.51 7.17
N ARG A 23 15.68 15.45 6.59
CA ARG A 23 14.25 15.25 6.28
C ARG A 23 14.19 14.07 5.33
N ALA A 24 13.39 13.05 5.68
CA ALA A 24 13.12 11.95 4.75
C ALA A 24 12.47 12.56 3.50
N GLU A 25 13.11 12.35 2.36
CA GLU A 25 12.66 12.89 1.09
C GLU A 25 11.56 11.98 0.52
N ILE A 26 10.54 12.57 -0.11
CA ILE A 26 9.51 11.81 -0.84
C ILE A 26 10.22 10.97 -1.89
N ALA A 27 9.98 9.66 -1.85
CA ALA A 27 10.73 8.69 -2.65
C ALA A 27 10.43 8.81 -4.15
N VAL A 28 9.18 9.15 -4.50
CA VAL A 28 8.73 9.39 -5.88
C VAL A 28 9.20 10.75 -6.36
N LYS A 29 9.65 10.83 -7.61
CA LYS A 29 10.11 12.07 -8.23
C LYS A 29 9.15 12.55 -9.32
N THR A 30 9.16 13.86 -9.58
CA THR A 30 8.40 14.45 -10.70
C THR A 30 8.83 13.80 -12.02
N GLY A 31 7.86 13.43 -12.84
CA GLY A 31 8.05 12.74 -14.12
C GLY A 31 8.13 11.22 -14.03
N GLU A 32 8.23 10.63 -12.82
CA GLU A 32 8.16 9.17 -12.66
C GLU A 32 6.73 8.66 -12.86
N LYS A 33 6.62 7.41 -13.35
CA LYS A 33 5.36 6.69 -13.53
C LYS A 33 5.14 5.71 -12.39
N ILE A 34 3.90 5.66 -11.91
CA ILE A 34 3.48 4.74 -10.84
C ILE A 34 2.37 3.85 -11.40
N ALA A 35 2.64 2.55 -11.54
CA ALA A 35 1.58 1.58 -11.81
C ALA A 35 0.81 1.25 -10.52
N PHE A 36 -0.50 1.27 -10.60
CA PHE A 36 -1.38 0.84 -9.51
C PHE A 36 -1.99 -0.51 -9.89
N LEU A 37 -1.26 -1.60 -9.56
CA LEU A 37 -1.69 -2.97 -9.84
C LEU A 37 -2.62 -3.45 -8.74
N GLY A 38 -3.83 -3.89 -9.10
CA GLY A 38 -4.82 -4.34 -8.13
C GLY A 38 -6.11 -4.87 -8.76
N ASP A 39 -7.12 -4.99 -7.93
CA ASP A 39 -8.44 -5.50 -8.25
C ASP A 39 -9.50 -4.38 -8.43
N SER A 40 -10.78 -4.66 -8.11
CA SER A 40 -11.88 -3.68 -8.16
C SER A 40 -11.68 -2.48 -7.25
N ILE A 41 -11.02 -2.65 -6.12
CA ILE A 41 -10.71 -1.55 -5.18
C ILE A 41 -9.77 -0.56 -5.88
N THR A 42 -8.76 -1.05 -6.58
CA THR A 42 -7.83 -0.21 -7.34
C THR A 42 -8.46 0.36 -8.60
N GLN A 43 -9.31 -0.43 -9.29
CA GLN A 43 -10.08 0.04 -10.45
C GLN A 43 -10.98 1.23 -10.09
N ALA A 44 -11.76 1.12 -9.00
CA ALA A 44 -12.58 2.21 -8.48
C ALA A 44 -11.70 3.36 -7.94
N GLY A 45 -10.56 3.03 -7.33
CA GLY A 45 -9.58 3.99 -6.85
C GLY A 45 -9.07 4.95 -7.92
N TRP A 46 -9.04 4.53 -9.18
CA TRP A 46 -8.76 5.38 -10.33
C TRP A 46 -10.02 5.95 -10.98
N GLY A 47 -11.07 5.15 -11.12
CA GLY A 47 -12.31 5.52 -11.80
C GLY A 47 -13.11 6.60 -11.08
N ASP A 48 -13.17 6.53 -9.76
CA ASP A 48 -13.91 7.49 -8.94
C ASP A 48 -13.13 8.81 -8.78
N PRO A 49 -13.79 9.97 -8.81
CA PRO A 49 -13.14 11.26 -8.60
C PRO A 49 -12.38 11.37 -7.27
N ALA A 50 -12.93 10.81 -6.19
CA ALA A 50 -12.31 10.74 -4.86
C ALA A 50 -11.77 9.34 -4.53
N GLY A 51 -11.43 8.52 -5.52
CA GLY A 51 -10.83 7.21 -5.35
C GLY A 51 -9.37 7.32 -4.89
N TYR A 52 -8.91 6.31 -4.15
CA TYR A 52 -7.61 6.40 -3.45
C TYR A 52 -6.42 6.69 -4.39
N VAL A 53 -6.42 6.17 -5.62
CA VAL A 53 -5.35 6.45 -6.60
C VAL A 53 -5.31 7.93 -6.96
N LYS A 54 -6.49 8.52 -7.21
CA LYS A 54 -6.60 9.98 -7.49
C LYS A 54 -6.15 10.81 -6.29
N LEU A 55 -6.53 10.39 -5.07
CA LEU A 55 -6.10 11.05 -3.84
C LEU A 55 -4.57 10.96 -3.65
N VAL A 56 -3.95 9.82 -3.94
CA VAL A 56 -2.49 9.67 -3.91
C VAL A 56 -1.83 10.64 -4.87
N MET A 57 -2.29 10.68 -6.13
CA MET A 57 -1.71 11.57 -7.14
C MET A 57 -1.88 13.06 -6.78
N ALA A 58 -3.05 13.45 -6.28
CA ALA A 58 -3.30 14.80 -5.79
C ALA A 58 -2.42 15.15 -4.57
N GLY A 59 -2.22 14.19 -3.67
CA GLY A 59 -1.35 14.35 -2.49
C GLY A 59 0.12 14.55 -2.85
N LEU A 60 0.63 13.79 -3.83
CA LEU A 60 1.98 13.98 -4.39
C LEU A 60 2.10 15.36 -5.04
N ALA A 61 1.15 15.74 -5.90
CA ALA A 61 1.14 17.04 -6.59
C ALA A 61 1.09 18.22 -5.60
N ALA A 62 0.28 18.13 -4.53
CA ALA A 62 0.22 19.14 -3.48
C ALA A 62 1.58 19.34 -2.79
N ASN A 63 2.42 18.32 -2.77
CA ASN A 63 3.77 18.37 -2.22
C ASN A 63 4.87 18.62 -3.29
N GLY A 64 4.46 19.04 -4.50
CA GLY A 64 5.39 19.43 -5.57
C GLY A 64 5.91 18.26 -6.40
N VAL A 65 5.35 17.06 -6.26
CA VAL A 65 5.73 15.86 -7.02
C VAL A 65 4.66 15.57 -8.07
N ASN A 66 4.93 15.92 -9.33
CA ASN A 66 4.06 15.65 -10.48
C ASN A 66 4.47 14.33 -11.13
N ALA A 67 3.93 13.23 -10.63
CA ALA A 67 4.09 11.88 -11.19
C ALA A 67 2.95 11.53 -12.14
N GLU A 68 3.10 10.46 -12.93
CA GLU A 68 2.09 9.93 -13.84
C GLU A 68 1.52 8.61 -13.28
N ALA A 69 0.19 8.48 -13.22
CA ALA A 69 -0.45 7.24 -12.84
C ALA A 69 -0.64 6.32 -14.05
N VAL A 70 -0.31 5.03 -13.88
CA VAL A 70 -0.63 3.95 -14.82
C VAL A 70 -1.66 3.05 -14.14
N PRO A 71 -2.97 3.22 -14.44
CA PRO A 71 -4.02 2.42 -13.83
C PRO A 71 -3.93 0.96 -14.31
N ALA A 72 -3.86 0.04 -13.36
CA ALA A 72 -3.79 -1.40 -13.60
C ALA A 72 -4.69 -2.19 -12.64
N GLY A 73 -5.82 -1.59 -12.24
CA GLY A 73 -6.88 -2.24 -11.45
C GLY A 73 -7.91 -2.92 -12.35
N ILE A 74 -8.23 -4.20 -12.09
CA ILE A 74 -9.30 -4.95 -12.80
C ILE A 74 -10.17 -5.69 -11.79
N GLY A 75 -11.49 -5.44 -11.87
CA GLY A 75 -12.48 -6.02 -10.96
C GLY A 75 -12.44 -7.54 -10.86
N GLY A 76 -12.48 -8.07 -9.65
CA GLY A 76 -12.49 -9.51 -9.38
C GLY A 76 -11.16 -10.23 -9.54
N HIS A 77 -10.10 -9.54 -10.02
CA HIS A 77 -8.81 -10.19 -10.24
C HIS A 77 -8.14 -10.61 -8.92
N LYS A 78 -7.47 -11.73 -8.99
CA LYS A 78 -6.71 -12.42 -7.94
C LYS A 78 -5.23 -12.44 -8.28
N SER A 79 -4.40 -12.94 -7.38
CA SER A 79 -2.95 -12.97 -7.53
C SER A 79 -2.45 -13.63 -8.82
N ASN A 80 -3.04 -14.75 -9.24
CA ASN A 80 -2.68 -15.45 -10.49
C ASN A 80 -2.99 -14.61 -11.74
N GLN A 81 -4.13 -13.92 -11.75
CA GLN A 81 -4.55 -13.07 -12.88
C GLN A 81 -3.69 -11.79 -12.94
N MET A 82 -3.33 -11.22 -11.78
CA MET A 82 -2.39 -10.09 -11.71
C MET A 82 -1.00 -10.48 -12.23
N LEU A 83 -0.50 -11.67 -11.85
CA LEU A 83 0.75 -12.20 -12.37
C LEU A 83 0.69 -12.38 -13.91
N GLY A 84 -0.39 -12.95 -14.43
CA GLY A 84 -0.55 -13.21 -15.87
C GLY A 84 -0.58 -11.94 -16.73
N ARG A 85 -0.90 -10.78 -16.16
CA ARG A 85 -0.94 -9.49 -16.89
C ARG A 85 0.16 -8.50 -16.50
N LEU A 86 1.07 -8.88 -15.61
CA LEU A 86 2.13 -8.01 -15.09
C LEU A 86 2.96 -7.37 -16.20
N GLU A 87 3.40 -8.17 -17.16
CA GLU A 87 4.19 -7.67 -18.31
C GLU A 87 3.41 -6.63 -19.11
N HIS A 88 2.19 -6.96 -19.50
CA HIS A 88 1.38 -6.10 -20.36
C HIS A 88 0.96 -4.78 -19.65
N ASP A 89 0.52 -4.86 -18.38
CA ASP A 89 -0.12 -3.74 -17.71
C ASP A 89 0.88 -2.86 -16.93
N VAL A 90 2.05 -3.40 -16.61
CA VAL A 90 3.03 -2.73 -15.76
C VAL A 90 4.40 -2.61 -16.43
N LEU A 91 5.07 -3.74 -16.72
CA LEU A 91 6.48 -3.70 -17.10
C LEU A 91 6.69 -3.04 -18.48
N SER A 92 5.83 -3.36 -19.46
CA SER A 92 5.86 -2.73 -20.78
C SER A 92 5.60 -1.21 -20.74
N LYS A 93 5.00 -0.68 -19.65
CA LYS A 93 4.73 0.77 -19.49
C LYS A 93 5.95 1.55 -19.02
N LYS A 94 7.06 0.87 -18.70
CA LYS A 94 8.34 1.47 -18.26
C LYS A 94 8.14 2.36 -17.02
N VAL A 95 7.42 1.84 -16.03
CA VAL A 95 7.16 2.52 -14.77
C VAL A 95 8.37 2.46 -13.85
N GLN A 96 8.53 3.46 -12.98
CA GLN A 96 9.55 3.46 -11.93
C GLN A 96 9.03 2.84 -10.64
N TRP A 97 7.73 2.90 -10.42
CA TRP A 97 7.06 2.42 -9.23
C TRP A 97 5.86 1.56 -9.55
N MET A 98 5.59 0.60 -8.69
CA MET A 98 4.35 -0.18 -8.68
C MET A 98 3.82 -0.30 -7.26
N THR A 99 2.55 0.03 -7.04
CA THR A 99 1.81 -0.42 -5.87
C THR A 99 1.17 -1.75 -6.19
N LEU A 100 1.26 -2.72 -5.29
CA LEU A 100 0.64 -4.04 -5.43
C LEU A 100 -0.42 -4.22 -4.34
N SER A 101 -1.69 -4.18 -4.75
CA SER A 101 -2.87 -4.39 -3.89
C SER A 101 -3.55 -5.70 -4.26
N CYS A 102 -3.39 -6.74 -3.44
CA CYS A 102 -3.88 -8.09 -3.73
C CYS A 102 -4.19 -8.85 -2.44
N GLY A 103 -5.12 -9.81 -2.50
CA GLY A 103 -5.42 -10.73 -1.41
C GLY A 103 -6.90 -10.78 -1.02
N VAL A 104 -7.66 -9.68 -1.15
CA VAL A 104 -9.07 -9.67 -0.80
C VAL A 104 -9.83 -10.71 -1.64
N ASN A 105 -9.71 -10.70 -2.96
CA ASN A 105 -10.41 -11.63 -3.84
C ASN A 105 -9.87 -13.06 -3.76
N ASP A 106 -8.60 -13.22 -3.40
CA ASP A 106 -7.99 -14.55 -3.18
C ASP A 106 -8.69 -15.29 -2.04
N VAL A 107 -9.19 -14.56 -1.03
CA VAL A 107 -9.94 -15.11 0.10
C VAL A 107 -11.46 -15.03 -0.11
N TRP A 108 -12.00 -13.85 -0.46
CA TRP A 108 -13.43 -13.56 -0.49
C TRP A 108 -14.19 -14.42 -1.50
N HIS A 109 -13.57 -14.81 -2.59
CA HIS A 109 -14.20 -15.67 -3.58
C HIS A 109 -14.31 -17.15 -3.18
N GLY A 110 -13.91 -17.51 -1.95
CA GLY A 110 -14.06 -18.87 -1.40
C GLY A 110 -13.44 -19.94 -2.31
N ALA A 111 -14.23 -20.90 -2.77
CA ALA A 111 -13.79 -21.97 -3.69
C ALA A 111 -13.29 -21.45 -5.04
N ASN A 112 -13.61 -20.22 -5.43
CA ASN A 112 -13.07 -19.56 -6.62
C ASN A 112 -11.89 -18.63 -6.30
N GLY A 113 -11.39 -18.64 -5.07
CA GLY A 113 -10.22 -17.90 -4.62
C GLY A 113 -8.90 -18.51 -5.07
N VAL A 114 -7.80 -18.04 -4.47
CA VAL A 114 -6.45 -18.60 -4.62
C VAL A 114 -5.96 -18.96 -3.23
N PRO A 115 -5.57 -20.22 -2.96
CA PRO A 115 -5.12 -20.62 -1.64
C PRO A 115 -3.80 -19.93 -1.29
N LEU A 116 -3.53 -19.73 -0.01
CA LEU A 116 -2.28 -19.13 0.47
C LEU A 116 -1.07 -19.94 0.01
N ASP A 117 -1.11 -21.23 0.27
CA ASP A 117 -0.07 -22.24 -0.05
C ASP A 117 -0.71 -23.64 -0.17
N GLU A 118 0.12 -24.67 -0.28
CA GLU A 118 -0.34 -26.05 -0.41
C GLU A 118 -1.12 -26.54 0.82
N ALA A 119 -0.78 -26.07 2.02
CA ALA A 119 -1.48 -26.46 3.26
C ALA A 119 -2.88 -25.80 3.30
N ASP A 120 -3.00 -24.54 2.92
CA ASP A 120 -4.30 -23.87 2.79
C ASP A 120 -5.15 -24.50 1.68
N ALA A 121 -4.55 -24.90 0.56
CA ALA A 121 -5.23 -25.61 -0.51
C ALA A 121 -5.82 -26.96 -0.07
N ALA A 122 -5.12 -27.68 0.80
CA ALA A 122 -5.60 -28.94 1.37
C ALA A 122 -6.77 -28.73 2.36
N ALA A 123 -6.71 -27.66 3.15
CA ALA A 123 -7.73 -27.30 4.14
C ALA A 123 -8.97 -26.63 3.50
N HIS A 124 -8.76 -25.86 2.44
CA HIS A 124 -9.78 -25.10 1.74
C HIS A 124 -9.67 -25.33 0.22
N PRO A 125 -10.14 -26.47 -0.28
CA PRO A 125 -10.05 -26.82 -1.71
C PRO A 125 -10.68 -25.75 -2.59
N VAL A 126 -9.95 -25.38 -3.65
CA VAL A 126 -10.45 -24.42 -4.65
C VAL A 126 -10.79 -25.12 -5.95
N ALA A 127 -11.76 -24.60 -6.66
CA ALA A 127 -12.13 -25.09 -7.99
C ALA A 127 -10.99 -24.85 -8.99
N PRO A 128 -10.83 -25.67 -10.04
CA PRO A 128 -9.90 -25.39 -11.12
C PRO A 128 -10.11 -23.99 -11.72
N ALA A 129 -9.05 -23.42 -12.31
CA ALA A 129 -9.19 -22.20 -13.09
C ALA A 129 -10.19 -22.42 -14.23
N LYS A 130 -10.97 -21.39 -14.55
CA LYS A 130 -11.89 -21.45 -15.70
C LYS A 130 -11.10 -21.36 -17.00
N ASP A 131 -11.71 -21.81 -18.10
CA ASP A 131 -11.13 -21.71 -19.43
C ASP A 131 -10.70 -20.25 -19.72
N GLY A 132 -9.45 -20.08 -20.13
CA GLY A 132 -8.86 -18.78 -20.40
C GLY A 132 -8.30 -18.03 -19.16
N GLU A 133 -8.52 -18.52 -17.95
CA GLU A 133 -7.85 -18.00 -16.75
C GLU A 133 -6.46 -18.65 -16.58
N PRO A 134 -5.46 -17.92 -16.10
CA PRO A 134 -4.19 -18.51 -15.67
C PRO A 134 -4.42 -19.53 -14.56
N ASP A 135 -3.58 -20.58 -14.51
CA ASP A 135 -3.58 -21.51 -13.39
C ASP A 135 -3.51 -20.74 -12.07
N ARG A 136 -4.29 -21.20 -11.08
CA ARG A 136 -4.40 -20.49 -9.79
C ARG A 136 -3.10 -20.53 -9.01
N GLY A 137 -2.34 -21.61 -9.08
CA GLY A 137 -1.15 -21.82 -8.28
C GLY A 137 -1.47 -21.64 -6.79
N ASN A 138 -0.65 -20.86 -6.10
CA ASN A 138 -0.97 -20.35 -4.78
C ASN A 138 -0.51 -18.89 -4.61
N PHE A 139 -1.11 -18.20 -3.65
CA PHE A 139 -0.89 -16.78 -3.40
C PHE A 139 0.59 -16.45 -3.15
N LYS A 140 1.27 -17.24 -2.31
CA LYS A 140 2.70 -17.01 -1.99
C LYS A 140 3.56 -17.04 -3.24
N LYS A 141 3.39 -18.04 -4.10
CA LYS A 141 4.15 -18.17 -5.36
C LYS A 141 3.84 -17.03 -6.32
N ASN A 142 2.55 -16.70 -6.48
CA ASN A 142 2.11 -15.65 -7.40
C ASN A 142 2.66 -14.28 -6.99
N ILE A 143 2.52 -13.89 -5.72
CA ILE A 143 3.00 -12.59 -5.22
C ILE A 143 4.53 -12.51 -5.26
N THR A 144 5.23 -13.58 -4.87
CA THR A 144 6.70 -13.62 -4.96
C THR A 144 7.15 -13.42 -6.41
N ALA A 145 6.51 -14.11 -7.38
CA ALA A 145 6.85 -13.97 -8.79
C ALA A 145 6.58 -12.55 -9.32
N ILE A 146 5.47 -11.90 -8.90
CA ILE A 146 5.18 -10.50 -9.27
C ILE A 146 6.30 -9.58 -8.75
N VAL A 147 6.67 -9.71 -7.48
CA VAL A 147 7.70 -8.89 -6.84
C VAL A 147 9.05 -9.09 -7.51
N ASP A 148 9.46 -10.35 -7.71
CA ASP A 148 10.76 -10.69 -8.30
C ASP A 148 10.87 -10.19 -9.75
N GLN A 149 9.82 -10.37 -10.59
CA GLN A 149 9.80 -9.86 -11.96
C GLN A 149 9.84 -8.33 -12.02
N ALA A 150 9.03 -7.65 -11.17
CA ALA A 150 9.03 -6.19 -11.11
C ALA A 150 10.39 -5.65 -10.69
N THR A 151 10.99 -6.23 -9.64
CA THR A 151 12.30 -5.81 -9.13
C THR A 151 13.41 -6.07 -10.16
N ALA A 152 13.39 -7.23 -10.84
CA ALA A 152 14.34 -7.54 -11.91
C ALA A 152 14.25 -6.56 -13.09
N ALA A 153 13.06 -6.02 -13.36
CA ALA A 153 12.84 -4.95 -14.34
C ALA A 153 13.20 -3.54 -13.83
N GLY A 154 13.73 -3.41 -12.61
CA GLY A 154 14.11 -2.13 -12.00
C GLY A 154 12.92 -1.33 -11.42
N VAL A 155 11.74 -1.93 -11.30
CA VAL A 155 10.56 -1.29 -10.74
C VAL A 155 10.58 -1.39 -9.21
N LYS A 156 10.46 -0.25 -8.54
CA LYS A 156 10.34 -0.18 -7.07
C LYS A 156 8.91 -0.57 -6.67
N VAL A 157 8.78 -1.55 -5.79
CA VAL A 157 7.48 -2.07 -5.36
C VAL A 157 7.08 -1.51 -4.00
N VAL A 158 5.85 -1.04 -3.89
CA VAL A 158 5.17 -0.75 -2.62
C VAL A 158 4.13 -1.82 -2.39
N MET A 159 4.31 -2.63 -1.34
CA MET A 159 3.37 -3.66 -0.95
C MET A 159 2.21 -3.05 -0.18
N LEU A 160 0.99 -3.29 -0.61
CA LEU A 160 -0.21 -2.95 0.14
C LEU A 160 -0.78 -4.22 0.78
N THR A 161 -0.94 -4.24 2.11
CA THR A 161 -1.68 -5.33 2.73
C THR A 161 -3.16 -5.27 2.34
N ALA A 162 -3.78 -6.42 2.16
CA ALA A 162 -5.20 -6.53 1.84
C ALA A 162 -6.05 -5.95 2.98
N THR A 163 -7.01 -5.10 2.69
CA THR A 163 -7.78 -4.34 3.68
C THR A 163 -8.55 -5.24 4.65
N VAL A 164 -9.87 -5.24 4.61
CA VAL A 164 -10.74 -6.14 5.38
C VAL A 164 -11.80 -6.73 4.47
N ILE A 165 -12.34 -7.89 4.84
CA ILE A 165 -13.53 -8.48 4.23
C ILE A 165 -14.64 -8.37 5.26
N HIS A 166 -15.57 -7.46 5.02
CA HIS A 166 -16.54 -6.97 5.96
C HIS A 166 -15.92 -6.30 7.21
N GLU A 167 -16.60 -5.30 7.77
CA GLU A 167 -16.05 -4.53 8.90
C GLU A 167 -16.29 -5.18 10.26
N LYS A 168 -16.96 -6.33 10.29
CA LYS A 168 -16.99 -7.21 11.45
C LYS A 168 -15.67 -8.01 11.48
N LEU A 169 -14.69 -7.55 12.25
CA LEU A 169 -13.32 -8.03 12.21
C LEU A 169 -13.14 -9.49 12.66
N ASP A 170 -14.06 -10.02 13.46
CA ASP A 170 -14.05 -11.39 14.01
C ASP A 170 -14.73 -12.42 13.10
N ASN A 171 -14.98 -12.10 11.83
CA ASN A 171 -15.56 -13.05 10.87
C ASN A 171 -14.52 -14.04 10.32
N ALA A 172 -15.00 -15.12 9.70
CA ALA A 172 -14.17 -16.20 9.16
C ALA A 172 -13.27 -15.73 8.00
N GLU A 173 -13.75 -14.79 7.16
CA GLU A 173 -12.98 -14.29 6.03
C GLU A 173 -11.79 -13.46 6.50
N ASN A 174 -11.95 -12.59 7.49
CA ASN A 174 -10.83 -11.84 8.07
C ASN A 174 -9.85 -12.76 8.79
N ALA A 175 -10.34 -13.79 9.49
CA ALA A 175 -9.48 -14.80 10.10
C ALA A 175 -8.63 -15.53 9.04
N ARG A 176 -9.22 -15.87 7.88
CA ARG A 176 -8.51 -16.48 6.75
C ARG A 176 -7.59 -15.49 6.03
N LEU A 177 -7.92 -14.20 5.98
CA LEU A 177 -7.11 -13.16 5.35
C LEU A 177 -5.84 -12.83 6.15
N ALA A 178 -5.86 -13.03 7.46
CA ALA A 178 -4.74 -12.69 8.34
C ALA A 178 -3.41 -13.31 7.90
N PRO A 179 -3.26 -14.64 7.66
CA PRO A 179 -2.01 -15.22 7.21
C PRO A 179 -1.56 -14.75 5.80
N TYR A 180 -2.48 -14.31 4.94
CA TYR A 180 -2.11 -13.67 3.65
C TYR A 180 -1.40 -12.34 3.93
N ASN A 181 -1.95 -11.52 4.80
CA ASN A 181 -1.34 -10.24 5.19
C ASN A 181 -0.01 -10.44 5.92
N ASP A 182 0.12 -11.47 6.75
CA ASP A 182 1.38 -11.80 7.42
C ASP A 182 2.46 -12.20 6.41
N PHE A 183 2.08 -12.95 5.38
CA PHE A 183 2.98 -13.26 4.27
C PHE A 183 3.40 -11.99 3.50
N LEU A 184 2.47 -11.08 3.17
CA LEU A 184 2.79 -9.82 2.50
C LEU A 184 3.78 -8.97 3.31
N ARG A 185 3.58 -8.84 4.63
CA ARG A 185 4.51 -8.15 5.55
C ARG A 185 5.87 -8.83 5.59
N GLY A 186 5.88 -10.17 5.69
CA GLY A 186 7.09 -10.97 5.72
C GLY A 186 7.92 -10.83 4.45
N LEU A 187 7.29 -10.97 3.28
CA LEU A 187 7.94 -10.83 1.98
C LEU A 187 8.48 -9.39 1.78
N ALA A 188 7.69 -8.38 2.15
CA ALA A 188 8.13 -7.00 2.05
C ALA A 188 9.36 -6.73 2.93
N LYS A 189 9.39 -7.27 4.15
CA LYS A 189 10.57 -7.17 5.04
C LYS A 189 11.78 -7.90 4.45
N GLU A 190 11.59 -9.12 3.93
CA GLU A 190 12.66 -9.92 3.30
C GLU A 190 13.27 -9.21 2.10
N ARG A 191 12.43 -8.62 1.25
CA ARG A 191 12.83 -7.93 0.01
C ARG A 191 13.12 -6.44 0.22
N GLN A 192 13.05 -5.92 1.46
CA GLN A 192 13.25 -4.50 1.81
C GLN A 192 12.34 -3.55 1.02
N LEU A 193 11.09 -3.95 0.81
CA LEU A 193 10.08 -3.15 0.12
C LEU A 193 9.41 -2.16 1.07
N ALA A 194 8.96 -1.02 0.53
CA ALA A 194 8.04 -0.15 1.23
C ALA A 194 6.67 -0.83 1.43
N VAL A 195 6.03 -0.58 2.56
CA VAL A 195 4.73 -1.18 2.91
C VAL A 195 3.73 -0.10 3.29
N ALA A 196 2.55 -0.16 2.67
CA ALA A 196 1.35 0.47 3.18
C ALA A 196 0.54 -0.61 3.93
N ASP A 197 0.61 -0.64 5.27
CA ASP A 197 -0.13 -1.63 6.06
C ASP A 197 -1.59 -1.23 6.22
N LEU A 198 -2.32 -1.31 5.11
CA LEU A 198 -3.72 -0.91 5.04
C LEU A 198 -4.61 -1.77 5.94
N ASN A 199 -4.29 -3.05 6.10
CA ASN A 199 -5.03 -3.94 7.00
C ASN A 199 -4.99 -3.44 8.45
N ALA A 200 -3.81 -3.09 8.94
CA ALA A 200 -3.65 -2.55 10.29
C ALA A 200 -4.39 -1.21 10.44
N MET A 201 -4.25 -0.30 9.48
CA MET A 201 -4.90 1.01 9.49
C MET A 201 -6.43 0.89 9.49
N PHE A 202 -6.99 -0.03 8.71
CA PHE A 202 -8.43 -0.28 8.67
C PHE A 202 -8.92 -0.86 9.99
N GLN A 203 -8.25 -1.89 10.51
CA GLN A 203 -8.61 -2.50 11.79
C GLN A 203 -8.57 -1.49 12.95
N GLU A 204 -7.55 -0.63 12.99
CA GLU A 204 -7.43 0.42 14.01
C GLU A 204 -8.62 1.39 13.96
N ARG A 205 -8.98 1.89 12.77
CA ARG A 205 -10.12 2.80 12.59
C ARG A 205 -11.44 2.16 12.97
N ILE A 206 -11.68 0.91 12.55
CA ILE A 206 -12.90 0.17 12.87
C ILE A 206 -13.00 -0.09 14.37
N LYS A 207 -11.92 -0.52 15.02
CA LYS A 207 -11.88 -0.73 16.49
C LYS A 207 -12.11 0.57 17.28
N ALA A 208 -11.50 1.67 16.82
CA ALA A 208 -11.65 2.98 17.47
C ALA A 208 -13.09 3.52 17.40
N ALA A 209 -13.80 3.24 16.29
CA ALA A 209 -15.20 3.66 16.14
C ALA A 209 -16.16 2.92 17.06
N ASN A 210 -15.82 1.71 17.51
CA ASN A 210 -16.58 0.87 18.42
C ASN A 210 -18.08 0.71 18.07
N ASP A 211 -18.37 0.69 16.77
CA ASP A 211 -19.74 0.50 16.23
C ASP A 211 -19.73 -0.65 15.22
N PRO A 212 -20.08 -1.88 15.64
CA PRO A 212 -20.03 -3.06 14.77
C PRO A 212 -21.08 -3.06 13.65
N ASN A 213 -22.06 -2.16 13.71
CA ASN A 213 -23.16 -2.10 12.73
C ASN A 213 -22.93 -1.03 11.66
N LYS A 214 -21.92 -0.18 11.82
CA LYS A 214 -21.63 0.92 10.89
C LYS A 214 -20.56 0.49 9.90
N LYS A 215 -20.85 0.61 8.61
CA LYS A 215 -19.82 0.56 7.57
C LYS A 215 -19.07 1.89 7.56
N LEU A 216 -17.90 1.91 8.19
CA LEU A 216 -17.10 3.10 8.40
C LEU A 216 -16.23 3.43 7.18
N LEU A 217 -15.64 2.41 6.57
CA LEU A 217 -14.60 2.53 5.52
C LEU A 217 -15.02 1.93 4.18
N THR A 218 -16.08 1.11 4.18
CA THR A 218 -16.55 0.42 2.99
C THR A 218 -18.04 0.73 2.69
N SER A 219 -18.42 0.57 1.43
CA SER A 219 -19.82 0.72 1.01
C SER A 219 -20.60 -0.59 1.15
N ASP A 220 -19.98 -1.72 0.85
CA ASP A 220 -20.61 -3.04 0.81
C ASP A 220 -19.91 -4.06 1.74
N GLY A 221 -18.83 -3.69 2.40
CA GLY A 221 -18.00 -4.54 3.24
C GLY A 221 -16.62 -4.82 2.62
N VAL A 222 -16.42 -4.50 1.34
CA VAL A 222 -15.17 -4.75 0.59
C VAL A 222 -14.71 -3.51 -0.15
N HIS A 223 -15.60 -2.87 -0.92
CA HIS A 223 -15.25 -1.69 -1.73
C HIS A 223 -15.28 -0.41 -0.90
N MET A 224 -14.32 0.44 -1.13
CA MET A 224 -14.10 1.65 -0.32
C MET A 224 -15.22 2.67 -0.49
N ASN A 225 -15.67 3.21 0.63
CA ASN A 225 -16.39 4.48 0.65
C ASN A 225 -15.39 5.66 0.63
N PRO A 226 -15.83 6.93 0.62
CA PRO A 226 -14.89 8.06 0.58
C PRO A 226 -13.87 8.07 1.72
N GLU A 227 -14.26 7.65 2.94
CA GLU A 227 -13.34 7.58 4.07
C GLU A 227 -12.32 6.45 3.91
N GLY A 228 -12.74 5.27 3.46
CA GLY A 228 -11.82 4.16 3.14
C GLY A 228 -10.81 4.54 2.07
N ASN A 229 -11.23 5.26 1.04
CA ASN A 229 -10.32 5.77 0.01
C ASN A 229 -9.27 6.73 0.61
N ARG A 230 -9.66 7.61 1.55
CA ARG A 230 -8.72 8.50 2.26
C ARG A 230 -7.70 7.72 3.09
N VAL A 231 -8.16 6.71 3.84
CA VAL A 231 -7.26 5.86 4.64
C VAL A 231 -6.27 5.13 3.74
N MET A 232 -6.71 4.55 2.62
CA MET A 232 -5.80 3.92 1.66
C MET A 232 -4.79 4.90 1.10
N ALA A 233 -5.24 6.09 0.69
CA ALA A 233 -4.36 7.12 0.13
C ALA A 233 -3.29 7.58 1.15
N LEU A 234 -3.67 7.77 2.41
CA LEU A 234 -2.72 8.09 3.49
C LEU A 234 -1.66 7.01 3.64
N GLY A 235 -2.05 5.74 3.70
CA GLY A 235 -1.11 4.62 3.82
C GLY A 235 -0.12 4.55 2.65
N VAL A 236 -0.59 4.75 1.42
CA VAL A 236 0.28 4.76 0.23
C VAL A 236 1.22 5.96 0.25
N LEU A 237 0.74 7.17 0.60
CA LEU A 237 1.58 8.36 0.69
C LEU A 237 2.65 8.22 1.80
N GLN A 238 2.29 7.63 2.95
CA GLN A 238 3.25 7.29 4.00
C GLN A 238 4.33 6.33 3.50
N ALA A 239 3.95 5.30 2.74
CA ALA A 239 4.88 4.36 2.14
C ALA A 239 5.81 5.03 1.09
N PHE A 240 5.37 6.11 0.45
CA PHE A 240 6.21 6.96 -0.39
C PHE A 240 7.08 7.96 0.38
N GLY A 241 7.03 7.94 1.73
CA GLY A 241 7.90 8.75 2.59
C GLY A 241 7.36 10.12 2.97
N LEU A 242 6.07 10.43 2.74
CA LEU A 242 5.47 11.68 3.18
C LEU A 242 5.38 11.72 4.72
N ASN A 243 5.87 12.79 5.31
CA ASN A 243 5.74 13.07 6.74
C ASN A 243 4.37 13.68 7.10
N GLU A 244 4.10 13.87 8.39
CA GLU A 244 2.81 14.38 8.88
C GLU A 244 2.39 15.74 8.27
N ALA A 245 3.32 16.68 8.09
CA ALA A 245 3.03 17.98 7.49
C ALA A 245 2.67 17.84 6.00
N GLU A 246 3.35 16.95 5.30
CA GLU A 246 3.09 16.64 3.89
C GLU A 246 1.77 15.89 3.71
N LEU A 247 1.45 14.97 4.61
CA LEU A 247 0.16 14.29 4.63
C LEU A 247 -0.99 15.25 4.92
N LYS A 248 -0.81 16.20 5.86
CA LYS A 248 -1.81 17.25 6.12
C LYS A 248 -2.06 18.09 4.87
N LYS A 249 -0.99 18.50 4.18
CA LYS A 249 -1.09 19.27 2.93
C LYS A 249 -1.81 18.48 1.83
N ALA A 250 -1.57 17.16 1.74
CA ALA A 250 -2.30 16.27 0.85
C ALA A 250 -3.81 16.25 1.17
N GLN A 251 -4.18 16.12 2.45
CA GLN A 251 -5.57 16.10 2.90
C GLN A 251 -6.29 17.43 2.62
N GLU A 252 -5.61 18.56 2.79
CA GLU A 252 -6.14 19.88 2.44
C GLU A 252 -6.44 19.98 0.94
N ALA A 253 -5.56 19.45 0.09
CA ALA A 253 -5.77 19.40 -1.36
C ALA A 253 -6.96 18.52 -1.76
N TRP A 254 -7.22 17.42 -1.03
CA TRP A 254 -8.37 16.54 -1.29
C TRP A 254 -9.71 17.22 -1.06
N ALA A 255 -9.78 18.20 -0.16
CA ALA A 255 -11.00 18.95 0.10
C ALA A 255 -11.45 19.79 -1.13
N ALA A 256 -10.55 20.07 -2.06
CA ALA A 256 -10.83 20.79 -3.30
C ALA A 256 -11.23 19.85 -4.47
N LEU A 257 -11.15 18.54 -4.29
CA LEU A 257 -11.57 17.59 -5.32
C LEU A 257 -13.10 17.47 -5.35
N PRO A 258 -13.70 17.19 -6.53
CA PRO A 258 -15.14 17.02 -6.65
C PRO A 258 -15.61 15.90 -5.70
N ALA A 259 -16.61 16.19 -4.89
CA ALA A 259 -17.38 15.16 -4.21
C ALA A 259 -18.11 14.33 -5.26
N LYS A 260 -18.32 13.02 -5.00
CA LYS A 260 -19.14 12.17 -5.86
C LYS A 260 -20.52 12.78 -6.05
#